data_dbae1d6071b2eaa03961b4a36d13c53d
#
_entry.id   dbae1d6071b2eaa03961b4a36d13c53d
#
_cell.length_a   1.000
_cell.length_b   1.000
_cell.length_c   1.000
_cell.angle_alpha   90.00
_cell.angle_beta   90.00
_cell.angle_gamma   90.00
#
_symmetry.space_group_name_H-M   'P 1'
#
loop_
_entity.id
_entity.type
_entity.pdbx_description
1 polymer ?
#
loop_
_entity_poly.entity_id
_entity_poly.type
_entity_poly.pdbx_seq_one_letter_code
_entity_poly.pdbx_strand_id
1 'polypeptide(L)'
;MQTFLPYESFDDSMRCLDNLRLGKQRVEALQIMKAIYIPDYGWRHHPAVKMWTDYPEALQMYHDSAINEWVRRGKNNNMPLTKVQTDKMPDWLGNEMFHASHRSNL
;
A
#
# COMPACT_ATOMS: atom_id res chain seq x y z
N MET A 1 3.54 2.86 10.87
CA MET A 1 2.79 2.57 9.64
C MET A 1 3.12 3.59 8.57
N GLN A 2 3.36 3.11 7.37
CA GLN A 2 3.62 3.98 6.23
C GLN A 2 3.39 3.19 4.94
N THR A 3 2.85 3.86 3.92
CA THR A 3 2.79 3.29 2.57
C THR A 3 3.80 4.02 1.70
N PHE A 4 4.64 3.27 0.98
CA PHE A 4 5.63 3.82 0.06
C PHE A 4 5.06 3.85 -1.36
N LEU A 5 5.07 5.02 -1.98
CA LEU A 5 4.63 5.22 -3.35
C LEU A 5 5.64 6.09 -4.11
N PRO A 6 6.83 5.51 -4.43
CA PRO A 6 7.83 6.23 -5.23
C PRO A 6 7.32 6.64 -6.61
N TYR A 7 6.31 5.94 -7.11
CA TYR A 7 5.71 6.20 -8.42
C TYR A 7 4.19 6.18 -8.34
N GLU A 8 3.53 6.74 -9.34
CA GLU A 8 2.06 6.70 -9.43
C GLU A 8 1.56 5.25 -9.59
N SER A 9 2.26 4.44 -10.36
CA SER A 9 1.94 3.03 -10.54
C SER A 9 2.26 2.25 -9.27
N PHE A 10 1.29 1.52 -8.73
CA PHE A 10 1.48 0.66 -7.57
C PHE A 10 2.53 -0.42 -7.87
N ASP A 11 2.44 -1.05 -9.04
CA ASP A 11 3.38 -2.10 -9.41
C ASP A 11 4.81 -1.59 -9.54
N ASP A 12 5.00 -0.42 -10.15
CA ASP A 12 6.33 0.18 -10.27
C ASP A 12 6.89 0.54 -8.90
N SER A 13 6.03 1.04 -8.01
CA SER A 13 6.43 1.36 -6.63
C SER A 13 6.93 0.11 -5.91
N MET A 14 6.23 -1.01 -6.05
CA MET A 14 6.63 -2.26 -5.38
C MET A 14 7.93 -2.81 -5.95
N ARG A 15 8.13 -2.70 -7.26
CA ARG A 15 9.36 -3.21 -7.91
C ARG A 15 10.62 -2.52 -7.44
N CYS A 16 10.55 -1.24 -7.08
CA CYS A 16 11.74 -0.50 -6.66
C CYS A 16 12.08 -0.68 -5.17
N LEU A 17 11.21 -1.28 -4.38
CA LEU A 17 11.46 -1.51 -2.96
C LEU A 17 12.39 -2.71 -2.77
N ASP A 18 13.28 -2.61 -1.77
CA ASP A 18 14.06 -3.77 -1.36
C ASP A 18 13.16 -4.80 -0.66
N ASN A 19 13.69 -6.00 -0.43
CA ASN A 19 12.90 -7.09 0.15
C ASN A 19 12.34 -6.74 1.52
N LEU A 20 13.11 -6.04 2.35
CA LEU A 20 12.66 -5.67 3.71
C LEU A 20 11.50 -4.70 3.65
N ARG A 21 11.61 -3.64 2.85
CA ARG A 21 10.55 -2.65 2.70
C ARG A 21 9.31 -3.25 2.05
N LEU A 22 9.49 -4.07 1.03
CA LEU A 22 8.37 -4.72 0.35
C LEU A 22 7.60 -5.63 1.32
N GLY A 23 8.30 -6.45 2.09
CA GLY A 23 7.68 -7.30 3.08
C GLY A 23 6.87 -6.52 4.11
N LYS A 24 7.40 -5.38 4.55
CA LYS A 24 6.68 -4.49 5.47
C LYS A 24 5.44 -3.89 4.82
N GLN A 25 5.51 -3.48 3.56
CA GLN A 25 4.35 -2.89 2.88
C GLN A 25 3.21 -3.88 2.77
N ARG A 26 3.50 -5.13 2.52
CA ARG A 26 2.51 -6.20 2.49
C ARG A 26 1.72 -6.30 3.80
N VAL A 27 2.43 -6.21 4.93
CA VAL A 27 1.83 -6.29 6.26
C VAL A 27 1.14 -4.98 6.64
N GLU A 28 1.80 -3.85 6.41
CA GLU A 28 1.28 -2.54 6.80
C GLU A 28 0.02 -2.17 6.02
N ALA A 29 -0.06 -2.51 4.74
CA ALA A 29 -1.28 -2.30 3.96
C ALA A 29 -2.45 -3.08 4.56
N LEU A 30 -2.23 -4.33 4.99
CA LEU A 30 -3.26 -5.10 5.66
C LEU A 30 -3.69 -4.46 6.99
N GLN A 31 -2.75 -3.93 7.76
CA GLN A 31 -3.06 -3.25 9.02
C GLN A 31 -3.90 -2.00 8.78
N ILE A 32 -3.58 -1.24 7.74
CA ILE A 32 -4.37 -0.05 7.39
C ILE A 32 -5.77 -0.43 6.94
N MET A 33 -5.90 -1.50 6.15
CA MET A 33 -7.23 -2.03 5.77
C MET A 33 -8.06 -2.39 7.00
N LYS A 34 -7.46 -3.07 7.98
CA LYS A 34 -8.14 -3.42 9.22
C LYS A 34 -8.56 -2.19 10.00
N ALA A 35 -7.72 -1.16 10.05
CA ALA A 35 -8.03 0.08 10.75
C ALA A 35 -9.21 0.82 10.10
N ILE A 36 -9.37 0.70 8.79
CA ILE A 36 -10.49 1.32 8.07
C ILE A 36 -11.79 0.54 8.27
N TYR A 37 -11.73 -0.80 8.17
CA TYR A 37 -12.93 -1.64 8.12
C TYR A 37 -13.42 -2.16 9.47
N ILE A 38 -12.52 -2.28 10.45
CA ILE A 38 -12.86 -2.88 11.74
C ILE A 38 -13.08 -1.77 12.77
N PRO A 39 -14.31 -1.60 13.31
CA PRO A 39 -14.55 -0.65 14.41
C PRO A 39 -13.66 -0.98 15.60
N ASP A 40 -13.18 0.05 16.27
CA ASP A 40 -12.35 -0.06 17.47
C ASP A 40 -10.96 -0.71 17.25
N TYR A 41 -10.58 -0.96 16.00
CA TYR A 41 -9.21 -1.35 15.70
C TYR A 41 -8.29 -0.16 15.96
N GLY A 42 -7.13 -0.39 16.56
CA GLY A 42 -6.16 0.66 16.82
C GLY A 42 -5.69 1.33 15.52
N TRP A 43 -5.06 2.50 15.66
CA TRP A 43 -4.44 3.23 14.54
C TRP A 43 -5.39 3.99 13.63
N ARG A 44 -6.72 3.99 13.87
CA ARG A 44 -7.68 4.63 12.95
C ARG A 44 -7.46 6.12 12.76
N HIS A 45 -6.77 6.79 13.68
CA HIS A 45 -6.42 8.22 13.56
C HIS A 45 -5.00 8.45 13.06
N HIS A 46 -4.25 7.38 12.75
CA HIS A 46 -2.90 7.50 12.23
C HIS A 46 -2.92 8.15 10.83
N PRO A 47 -1.97 9.08 10.53
CA PRO A 47 -1.94 9.75 9.22
C PRO A 47 -1.96 8.81 8.03
N ALA A 48 -1.24 7.68 8.09
CA ALA A 48 -1.24 6.69 7.01
C ALA A 48 -2.62 6.09 6.77
N VAL A 49 -3.40 5.89 7.84
CA VAL A 49 -4.79 5.40 7.71
C VAL A 49 -5.68 6.48 7.12
N LYS A 50 -5.52 7.73 7.57
CA LYS A 50 -6.34 8.85 7.08
C LYS A 50 -6.18 9.08 5.58
N MET A 51 -4.97 8.87 5.04
CA MET A 51 -4.71 9.01 3.61
C MET A 51 -5.59 8.10 2.76
N TRP A 52 -5.88 6.91 3.26
CA TRP A 52 -6.60 5.88 2.52
C TRP A 52 -8.07 5.74 2.90
N THR A 53 -8.53 6.46 3.93
CA THR A 53 -9.87 6.24 4.49
C THR A 53 -10.99 6.38 3.45
N ASP A 54 -10.86 7.32 2.52
CA ASP A 54 -11.84 7.53 1.46
C ASP A 54 -11.60 6.65 0.22
N TYR A 55 -10.52 5.86 0.24
CA TYR A 55 -10.09 5.05 -0.90
C TYR A 55 -9.74 3.61 -0.49
N PRO A 56 -10.65 2.91 0.21
CA PRO A 56 -10.32 1.58 0.72
C PRO A 56 -10.08 0.55 -0.38
N GLU A 57 -10.78 0.65 -1.50
CA GLU A 57 -10.59 -0.28 -2.62
C GLU A 57 -9.24 -0.05 -3.30
N ALA A 58 -8.81 1.21 -3.45
CA ALA A 58 -7.48 1.52 -3.99
C ALA A 58 -6.38 0.97 -3.06
N LEU A 59 -6.58 1.04 -1.75
CA LEU A 59 -5.66 0.45 -0.78
C LEU A 59 -5.58 -1.07 -0.96
N GLN A 60 -6.70 -1.72 -1.21
CA GLN A 60 -6.71 -3.16 -1.46
C GLN A 60 -5.94 -3.51 -2.73
N MET A 61 -6.03 -2.69 -3.78
CA MET A 61 -5.19 -2.85 -4.97
C MET A 61 -3.71 -2.67 -4.66
N TYR A 62 -3.35 -1.70 -3.82
CA TYR A 62 -1.99 -1.48 -3.36
C TYR A 62 -1.47 -2.70 -2.61
N HIS A 63 -2.28 -3.25 -1.70
CA HIS A 63 -1.97 -4.46 -0.94
C HIS A 63 -1.71 -5.64 -1.87
N ASP A 64 -2.57 -5.83 -2.87
CA ASP A 64 -2.42 -6.93 -3.81
C ASP A 64 -1.17 -6.77 -4.67
N SER A 65 -0.81 -5.54 -5.06
CA SER A 65 0.44 -5.26 -5.76
C SER A 65 1.65 -5.69 -4.93
N ALA A 66 1.64 -5.40 -3.63
CA ALA A 66 2.73 -5.81 -2.74
C ALA A 66 2.86 -7.34 -2.67
N ILE A 67 1.73 -8.04 -2.56
CA ILE A 67 1.73 -9.51 -2.54
C ILE A 67 2.22 -10.06 -3.88
N ASN A 68 1.75 -9.53 -5.00
CA ASN A 68 2.16 -10.00 -6.31
C ASN A 68 3.66 -9.86 -6.54
N GLU A 69 4.25 -8.74 -6.14
CA GLU A 69 5.69 -8.54 -6.27
C GLU A 69 6.46 -9.46 -5.32
N TRP A 70 5.95 -9.68 -4.10
CA TRP A 70 6.55 -10.59 -3.14
C TRP A 70 6.63 -12.00 -3.68
N VAL A 71 5.53 -12.49 -4.24
CA VAL A 71 5.46 -13.83 -4.84
C VAL A 71 6.34 -13.92 -6.10
N ARG A 72 6.35 -12.85 -6.92
CA ARG A 72 7.19 -12.81 -8.12
C ARG A 72 8.67 -12.97 -7.78
N ARG A 73 9.10 -12.47 -6.61
CA ARG A 73 10.48 -12.62 -6.13
C ARG A 73 10.78 -14.01 -5.54
N GLY A 74 9.83 -14.92 -5.57
CA GLY A 74 9.98 -16.27 -5.03
C GLY A 74 9.82 -16.36 -3.52
N LYS A 75 9.22 -15.35 -2.88
CA LYS A 75 9.02 -15.34 -1.42
C LYS A 75 7.74 -16.07 -1.05
N ASN A 76 7.74 -16.68 0.13
CA ASN A 76 6.56 -17.35 0.66
C ASN A 76 5.52 -16.31 1.10
N ASN A 77 4.26 -16.54 0.73
CA ASN A 77 3.16 -15.68 1.10
C ASN A 77 1.97 -16.51 1.56
N ASN A 78 1.42 -16.14 2.73
CA ASN A 78 0.22 -16.77 3.29
C ASN A 78 -0.95 -15.80 3.39
N MET A 79 -0.83 -14.59 2.83
CA MET A 79 -1.90 -13.60 2.85
C MET A 79 -2.70 -13.69 1.56
N PRO A 80 -4.04 -13.79 1.65
CA PRO A 80 -4.86 -13.89 0.44
C PRO A 80 -4.92 -12.55 -0.31
N LEU A 81 -4.98 -12.63 -1.65
CA LEU A 81 -5.29 -11.48 -2.47
C LEU A 81 -6.75 -11.06 -2.27
N THR A 82 -7.00 -9.75 -2.25
CA THR A 82 -8.37 -9.25 -2.16
C THR A 82 -9.08 -9.25 -3.50
N LYS A 83 -8.32 -9.17 -4.60
CA LYS A 83 -8.81 -9.16 -6.00
C LYS A 83 -9.79 -8.02 -6.28
N VAL A 84 -9.70 -6.95 -5.51
CA VAL A 84 -10.55 -5.76 -5.69
C VAL A 84 -9.97 -4.90 -6.81
N GLN A 85 -10.85 -4.35 -7.64
CA GLN A 85 -10.50 -3.41 -8.70
C GLN A 85 -11.37 -2.17 -8.57
N THR A 86 -10.79 -0.99 -8.80
CA THR A 86 -11.52 0.27 -8.76
C THR A 86 -10.81 1.31 -9.63
N ASP A 87 -11.59 2.23 -10.17
CA ASP A 87 -11.08 3.41 -10.88
C ASP A 87 -10.94 4.62 -9.94
N LYS A 88 -11.50 4.52 -8.73
CA LYS A 88 -11.47 5.61 -7.76
C LYS A 88 -10.15 5.63 -7.04
N MET A 89 -9.22 6.40 -7.56
CA MET A 89 -7.88 6.56 -6.98
C MET A 89 -7.80 7.79 -6.09
N PRO A 90 -6.87 7.77 -5.09
CA PRO A 90 -6.66 8.95 -4.24
C PRO A 90 -6.27 10.19 -5.07
N ASP A 91 -6.77 11.36 -4.67
CA ASP A 91 -6.44 12.62 -5.35
C ASP A 91 -4.97 12.99 -5.23
N TRP A 92 -4.27 12.53 -4.20
CA TRP A 92 -2.83 12.75 -4.06
C TRP A 92 -1.98 11.83 -4.94
N LEU A 93 -2.58 10.79 -5.50
CA LEU A 93 -1.85 9.88 -6.40
C LEU A 93 -1.56 10.59 -7.72
N GLY A 94 -0.31 10.54 -8.16
CA GLY A 94 0.14 11.26 -9.35
C GLY A 94 0.77 12.62 -9.05
N ASN A 95 0.77 13.05 -7.78
CA ASN A 95 1.47 14.27 -7.39
C ASN A 95 2.97 14.01 -7.38
N GLU A 96 3.71 14.66 -8.29
CA GLU A 96 5.15 14.38 -8.46
C GLU A 96 5.97 14.73 -7.22
N MET A 97 5.62 15.78 -6.50
CA MET A 97 6.36 16.15 -5.29
C MET A 97 6.20 15.06 -4.22
N PHE A 98 5.01 14.50 -4.10
CA PHE A 98 4.73 13.40 -3.19
C PHE A 98 5.57 12.16 -3.55
N HIS A 99 5.55 11.77 -4.81
CA HIS A 99 6.30 10.59 -5.27
C HIS A 99 7.82 10.80 -5.20
N ALA A 100 8.30 11.99 -5.55
CA ALA A 100 9.72 12.33 -5.46
C ALA A 100 10.21 12.25 -4.01
N SER A 101 9.40 12.71 -3.05
CA SER A 101 9.71 12.60 -1.64
C SER A 101 9.89 11.13 -1.21
N HIS A 102 9.01 10.25 -1.70
CA HIS A 102 9.12 8.82 -1.40
C HIS A 102 10.36 8.20 -2.05
N ARG A 103 10.69 8.60 -3.29
CA ARG A 103 11.92 8.12 -3.94
C ARG A 103 13.16 8.51 -3.16
N SER A 104 13.21 9.73 -2.63
CA SER A 104 14.39 10.21 -1.91
C SER A 104 14.56 9.56 -0.54
N ASN A 105 13.55 8.87 -0.02
CA ASN A 105 13.59 8.19 1.28
C ASN A 105 13.89 6.69 1.17
N LEU A 106 14.21 6.21 -0.01
CA LEU A 106 14.52 4.78 -0.21
C LEU A 106 15.97 4.43 0.15
#